data_63c977b4eaa5b4b8ccec9a781eef6efd
#
_entry.id   63c977b4eaa5b4b8ccec9a781eef6efd
#
_cell.length_a   1.000
_cell.length_b   1.000
_cell.length_c   1.000
_cell.angle_alpha   90.00
_cell.angle_beta   90.00
_cell.angle_gamma   90.00
#
_symmetry.space_group_name_H-M   'P 1'
#
loop_
_entity.id
_entity.type
_entity.pdbx_description
1 polymer ?
#
loop_
_entity_poly.entity_id
_entity_poly.type
_entity_poly.pdbx_seq_one_letter_code
_entity_poly.pdbx_strand_id
1 'polypeptide(L)'
;MPRVEEILSGYLIDLRSKLSKYDTDVILPRSDYLRRMTEALLCVDYRNMLLIGYPGTGKTEIVYSFIHYITKGNLSEFMPAFIKNSNIFELNLLGIVANTTLRGQLEQRLKVMLDHIANNFTILFIDEIHTASYAGESLEGKGILHLIKPYIIMPNLVIIGTTTFEDYYKHIEKDGAIARRFHKIKIEEPDKETTIKIIAKRAEKYQLHHGIKASEEVIENIIKLTDIYMPMHYHPAKDIQVLDLACAHASYNNHISPLSSQYKELEKQIHAIQEEKEKYVQLGDFEKARLLREKEEKIIEAMKNLRDTIYKITDLKIDDIKYAIETITGNKIININPKDIVENIKNKLSDNIFGQDNAIEEIIYQIGKYFNFRLYERRPLSLLLAGPTGTGKTETAYLLAETLLGDRNKIVRIDMSEYADKHSIYNLVGAPPGYIGYDSSGILHKKLKESPFNVILFDEIEKAHPDIQNILLNLLDGGNLLDNHQNVINAKSSIFIITTNLGSRILYEKPIGFASKISHKDIQNSIYKSIQKYFKPEVLGRIDKIVIFNPLGIDTIRKIVITHINKIAEQLGIEEDKITEIINEIDLDKIIQENINENLSARDIMRIAEKHLMDIVSIK
;
A
#
# COMPACT_ATOMS: atom_id res chain seq x y z
N MET A 1 -22.47 27.55 -35.01
CA MET A 1 -22.54 27.13 -33.60
C MET A 1 -22.99 25.68 -33.62
N PRO A 2 -22.36 24.76 -32.88
CA PRO A 2 -22.89 23.39 -32.73
C PRO A 2 -24.27 23.47 -32.12
N ARG A 3 -25.19 22.54 -32.51
CA ARG A 3 -26.53 22.49 -31.95
C ARG A 3 -26.46 22.21 -30.48
N VAL A 4 -27.35 22.76 -29.68
CA VAL A 4 -27.39 22.58 -28.21
C VAL A 4 -27.36 21.10 -27.84
N GLU A 5 -28.05 20.25 -28.61
CA GLU A 5 -28.11 18.79 -28.45
C GLU A 5 -26.73 18.11 -28.62
N GLU A 6 -25.87 18.59 -29.54
CA GLU A 6 -24.52 18.08 -29.75
C GLU A 6 -23.58 18.49 -28.60
N ILE A 7 -23.79 19.68 -28.03
CA ILE A 7 -23.05 20.14 -26.84
C ILE A 7 -23.47 19.32 -25.63
N LEU A 8 -24.76 19.06 -25.45
CA LEU A 8 -25.29 18.30 -24.32
C LEU A 8 -24.82 16.85 -24.35
N SER A 9 -24.89 16.17 -25.50
CA SER A 9 -24.51 14.76 -25.64
C SER A 9 -23.01 14.50 -25.48
N GLY A 10 -22.16 15.52 -25.74
CA GLY A 10 -20.71 15.40 -25.61
C GLY A 10 -20.17 15.61 -24.17
N TYR A 11 -20.90 16.34 -23.33
CA TYR A 11 -20.41 16.79 -22.04
C TYR A 11 -21.24 16.36 -20.83
N LEU A 12 -22.48 15.95 -21.06
CA LEU A 12 -23.39 15.46 -20.02
C LEU A 12 -23.74 13.98 -20.25
N ILE A 13 -23.56 13.20 -19.20
CA ILE A 13 -23.94 11.78 -19.18
C ILE A 13 -25.26 11.68 -18.38
N ASP A 14 -26.33 11.21 -19.00
CA ASP A 14 -27.59 10.94 -18.28
C ASP A 14 -27.42 9.77 -17.31
N LEU A 15 -27.42 10.08 -16.01
CA LEU A 15 -27.21 9.09 -14.96
C LEU A 15 -28.43 8.16 -14.78
N ARG A 16 -29.65 8.59 -15.13
CA ARG A 16 -30.81 7.67 -15.10
C ARG A 16 -30.62 6.56 -16.11
N SER A 17 -30.19 6.88 -17.32
CA SER A 17 -29.94 5.93 -18.38
C SER A 17 -28.71 5.06 -18.06
N LYS A 18 -27.63 5.67 -17.57
CA LYS A 18 -26.39 4.98 -17.17
C LYS A 18 -26.67 3.94 -16.07
N LEU A 19 -27.37 4.34 -15.00
CA LEU A 19 -27.67 3.46 -13.87
C LEU A 19 -28.76 2.43 -14.16
N SER A 20 -29.61 2.63 -15.18
CA SER A 20 -30.57 1.61 -15.60
C SER A 20 -29.91 0.38 -16.21
N LYS A 21 -28.74 0.54 -16.80
CA LYS A 21 -27.87 -0.52 -17.37
C LYS A 21 -26.86 -1.06 -16.37
N TYR A 22 -26.68 -0.39 -15.24
CA TYR A 22 -25.80 -0.82 -14.16
C TYR A 22 -26.51 -1.89 -13.34
N ASP A 23 -25.76 -2.92 -12.98
CA ASP A 23 -26.22 -3.92 -12.03
C ASP A 23 -26.31 -3.26 -10.64
N THR A 24 -27.51 -2.77 -10.33
CA THR A 24 -27.80 -2.01 -9.11
C THR A 24 -27.75 -2.86 -7.86
N ASP A 25 -27.78 -4.18 -8.00
CA ASP A 25 -27.65 -5.11 -6.87
C ASP A 25 -26.24 -5.12 -6.28
N VAL A 26 -25.26 -4.57 -7.00
CA VAL A 26 -23.88 -4.44 -6.53
C VAL A 26 -23.67 -3.21 -5.63
N ILE A 27 -24.60 -2.24 -5.64
CA ILE A 27 -24.48 -1.01 -4.85
C ILE A 27 -25.08 -1.24 -3.47
N LEU A 28 -24.23 -1.36 -2.44
CA LEU A 28 -24.68 -1.41 -1.05
C LEU A 28 -24.94 0.00 -0.53
N PRO A 29 -26.20 0.32 -0.16
CA PRO A 29 -26.50 1.63 0.39
C PRO A 29 -25.91 1.80 1.78
N ARG A 30 -25.16 2.89 1.99
CA ARG A 30 -24.76 3.38 3.30
C ARG A 30 -25.90 4.30 3.80
N SER A 31 -26.83 3.74 4.53
CA SER A 31 -28.11 4.37 4.89
C SER A 31 -27.99 5.75 5.54
N ASP A 32 -27.00 5.96 6.38
CA ASP A 32 -26.77 7.25 7.04
C ASP A 32 -26.38 8.36 6.07
N TYR A 33 -25.57 8.06 5.07
CA TYR A 33 -25.18 9.04 4.05
C TYR A 33 -26.35 9.34 3.12
N LEU A 34 -27.14 8.35 2.74
CA LEU A 34 -28.34 8.55 1.94
C LEU A 34 -29.35 9.45 2.65
N ARG A 35 -29.54 9.26 3.96
CA ARG A 35 -30.38 10.12 4.78
C ARG A 35 -29.89 11.57 4.77
N ARG A 36 -28.59 11.80 5.06
CA ARG A 36 -27.99 13.14 5.04
C ARG A 36 -28.09 13.83 3.69
N MET A 37 -27.90 13.07 2.60
CA MET A 37 -28.06 13.60 1.24
C MET A 37 -29.51 13.95 0.93
N THR A 38 -30.46 13.14 1.41
CA THR A 38 -31.89 13.42 1.28
C THR A 38 -32.29 14.68 2.06
N GLU A 39 -31.85 14.80 3.32
CA GLU A 39 -32.08 16.00 4.14
C GLU A 39 -31.52 17.26 3.45
N ALA A 40 -30.29 17.19 2.92
CA ALA A 40 -29.71 18.30 2.19
C ALA A 40 -30.49 18.66 0.92
N LEU A 41 -30.96 17.65 0.15
CA LEU A 41 -31.74 17.87 -1.07
C LEU A 41 -33.09 18.55 -0.79
N LEU A 42 -33.68 18.30 0.37
CA LEU A 42 -34.97 18.88 0.81
C LEU A 42 -34.82 20.28 1.44
N CYS A 43 -33.63 20.78 1.70
CA CYS A 43 -33.40 22.14 2.16
C CYS A 43 -33.90 23.16 1.11
N VAL A 44 -34.24 24.38 1.57
CA VAL A 44 -34.69 25.46 0.69
C VAL A 44 -33.51 26.17 0.01
N ASP A 45 -32.52 26.60 0.83
CA ASP A 45 -31.45 27.50 0.37
C ASP A 45 -30.11 26.79 0.10
N TYR A 46 -29.85 25.64 0.74
CA TYR A 46 -28.56 24.96 0.71
C TYR A 46 -28.74 23.50 0.25
N ARG A 47 -29.05 23.32 -1.04
CA ARG A 47 -29.28 21.98 -1.61
C ARG A 47 -28.04 21.32 -2.18
N ASN A 48 -26.98 22.10 -2.45
CA ASN A 48 -25.78 21.54 -3.00
C ASN A 48 -25.01 20.72 -1.96
N MET A 49 -24.41 19.63 -2.39
CA MET A 49 -23.71 18.68 -1.52
C MET A 49 -22.28 18.47 -1.99
N LEU A 50 -21.37 18.40 -1.03
CA LEU A 50 -19.97 18.07 -1.28
C LEU A 50 -19.56 16.89 -0.40
N LEU A 51 -19.33 15.74 -1.03
CA LEU A 51 -18.86 14.54 -0.37
C LEU A 51 -17.33 14.62 -0.27
N ILE A 52 -16.82 14.70 0.96
CA ILE A 52 -15.38 14.84 1.25
C ILE A 52 -14.90 13.59 1.95
N GLY A 53 -13.89 12.92 1.42
CA GLY A 53 -13.33 11.71 2.04
C GLY A 53 -12.04 11.27 1.36
N TYR A 54 -11.36 10.33 1.98
CA TYR A 54 -10.13 9.78 1.42
C TYR A 54 -10.36 9.10 0.06
N PRO A 55 -9.32 8.99 -0.81
CA PRO A 55 -9.42 8.23 -2.05
C PRO A 55 -9.83 6.79 -1.77
N GLY A 56 -10.71 6.22 -2.59
CA GLY A 56 -11.10 4.81 -2.44
C GLY A 56 -12.14 4.49 -1.37
N THR A 57 -12.68 5.49 -0.63
CA THR A 57 -13.74 5.27 0.38
C THR A 57 -15.15 5.11 -0.20
N GLY A 58 -15.30 5.15 -1.52
CA GLY A 58 -16.56 4.90 -2.20
C GLY A 58 -17.46 6.13 -2.37
N LYS A 59 -16.93 7.35 -2.40
CA LYS A 59 -17.70 8.61 -2.59
C LYS A 59 -18.60 8.57 -3.82
N THR A 60 -18.06 8.23 -4.98
CA THR A 60 -18.79 8.15 -6.26
C THR A 60 -19.89 7.10 -6.19
N GLU A 61 -19.63 5.94 -5.60
CA GLU A 61 -20.62 4.86 -5.42
C GLU A 61 -21.76 5.27 -4.49
N ILE A 62 -21.50 6.09 -3.46
CA ILE A 62 -22.54 6.64 -2.59
C ILE A 62 -23.47 7.56 -3.40
N VAL A 63 -22.93 8.41 -4.29
CA VAL A 63 -23.74 9.26 -5.17
C VAL A 63 -24.58 8.41 -6.12
N TYR A 64 -24.01 7.38 -6.74
CA TYR A 64 -24.77 6.47 -7.61
C TYR A 64 -25.86 5.72 -6.84
N SER A 65 -25.57 5.24 -5.64
CA SER A 65 -26.56 4.64 -4.75
C SER A 65 -27.68 5.62 -4.43
N PHE A 66 -27.34 6.86 -4.08
CA PHE A 66 -28.33 7.90 -3.80
C PHE A 66 -29.25 8.17 -5.00
N ILE A 67 -28.68 8.34 -6.19
CA ILE A 67 -29.45 8.55 -7.43
C ILE A 67 -30.36 7.35 -7.72
N HIS A 68 -29.87 6.14 -7.55
CA HIS A 68 -30.70 4.94 -7.70
C HIS A 68 -31.88 4.93 -6.73
N TYR A 69 -31.66 5.24 -5.46
CA TYR A 69 -32.69 5.26 -4.41
C TYR A 69 -33.77 6.32 -4.65
N ILE A 70 -33.41 7.52 -5.12
CA ILE A 70 -34.38 8.57 -5.42
C ILE A 70 -35.15 8.30 -6.73
N THR A 71 -34.63 7.46 -7.63
CA THR A 71 -35.24 7.18 -8.93
C THR A 71 -36.06 5.89 -8.95
N LYS A 72 -35.59 4.84 -8.31
CA LYS A 72 -36.20 3.49 -8.36
C LYS A 72 -36.40 2.83 -6.99
N GLY A 73 -35.74 3.35 -5.92
CA GLY A 73 -35.73 2.72 -4.60
C GLY A 73 -36.85 3.19 -3.67
N ASN A 74 -36.80 2.69 -2.42
CA ASN A 74 -37.80 2.94 -1.38
C ASN A 74 -37.96 4.42 -0.99
N LEU A 75 -36.93 5.26 -1.23
CA LEU A 75 -37.03 6.71 -1.00
C LEU A 75 -37.91 7.41 -2.06
N SER A 76 -38.14 6.78 -3.20
CA SER A 76 -38.95 7.39 -4.28
C SER A 76 -40.38 7.73 -3.86
N GLU A 77 -40.98 6.98 -2.94
CA GLU A 77 -42.35 7.22 -2.47
C GLU A 77 -42.48 8.49 -1.65
N PHE A 78 -41.42 8.87 -0.91
CA PHE A 78 -41.39 10.04 -0.03
C PHE A 78 -40.83 11.30 -0.70
N MET A 79 -40.29 11.17 -1.92
CA MET A 79 -39.70 12.30 -2.63
C MET A 79 -40.74 13.17 -3.30
N PRO A 80 -40.63 14.52 -3.22
CA PRO A 80 -41.44 15.43 -4.01
C PRO A 80 -41.37 15.15 -5.50
N ALA A 81 -42.51 15.36 -6.21
CA ALA A 81 -42.62 15.06 -7.63
C ALA A 81 -41.56 15.75 -8.50
N PHE A 82 -41.14 16.97 -8.12
CA PHE A 82 -40.12 17.71 -8.87
C PHE A 82 -38.73 17.06 -8.77
N ILE A 83 -38.42 16.37 -7.68
CA ILE A 83 -37.17 15.59 -7.53
C ILE A 83 -37.28 14.28 -8.31
N LYS A 84 -38.40 13.57 -8.21
CA LYS A 84 -38.61 12.32 -8.96
C LYS A 84 -38.47 12.51 -10.47
N ASN A 85 -38.96 13.63 -10.99
CA ASN A 85 -38.95 13.95 -12.41
C ASN A 85 -37.74 14.81 -12.84
N SER A 86 -36.78 15.07 -11.93
CA SER A 86 -35.61 15.87 -12.23
C SER A 86 -34.73 15.23 -13.30
N ASN A 87 -34.06 16.04 -14.07
CA ASN A 87 -32.94 15.59 -14.89
C ASN A 87 -31.75 15.31 -13.99
N ILE A 88 -31.01 14.24 -14.26
CA ILE A 88 -29.82 13.88 -13.44
C ILE A 88 -28.67 13.61 -14.39
N PHE A 89 -27.69 14.49 -14.37
CA PHE A 89 -26.55 14.43 -15.26
C PHE A 89 -25.23 14.34 -14.49
N GLU A 90 -24.26 13.66 -15.08
CA GLU A 90 -22.85 13.68 -14.67
C GLU A 90 -22.08 14.56 -15.66
N LEU A 91 -21.28 15.48 -15.14
CA LEU A 91 -20.48 16.40 -15.96
C LEU A 91 -19.15 15.75 -16.33
N ASN A 92 -18.90 15.56 -17.62
CA ASN A 92 -17.62 15.08 -18.13
C ASN A 92 -16.65 16.27 -18.32
N LEU A 93 -15.91 16.61 -17.26
CA LEU A 93 -14.94 17.73 -17.28
C LEU A 93 -13.84 17.52 -18.31
N LEU A 94 -13.33 16.30 -18.46
CA LEU A 94 -12.27 15.98 -19.44
C LEU A 94 -12.76 16.18 -20.87
N GLY A 95 -14.00 15.77 -21.17
CA GLY A 95 -14.60 15.97 -22.48
C GLY A 95 -14.75 17.44 -22.86
N ILE A 96 -15.02 18.30 -21.88
CA ILE A 96 -15.13 19.75 -22.10
C ILE A 96 -13.78 20.36 -22.46
N VAL A 97 -12.70 19.97 -21.76
CA VAL A 97 -11.36 20.53 -21.97
C VAL A 97 -10.72 20.01 -23.26
N ALA A 98 -10.86 18.72 -23.55
CA ALA A 98 -10.24 18.07 -24.70
C ALA A 98 -10.70 18.61 -26.06
N ASN A 99 -11.95 19.09 -26.15
CA ASN A 99 -12.54 19.57 -27.41
C ASN A 99 -12.49 21.10 -27.60
N THR A 100 -11.68 21.81 -26.79
CA THR A 100 -11.58 23.27 -26.87
C THR A 100 -10.15 23.72 -27.02
N THR A 101 -9.84 24.41 -28.11
CA THR A 101 -8.51 24.99 -28.37
C THR A 101 -8.36 26.42 -27.81
N LEU A 102 -9.49 27.12 -27.59
CA LEU A 102 -9.53 28.47 -27.08
C LEU A 102 -10.43 28.55 -25.84
N ARG A 103 -9.96 29.21 -24.79
CA ARG A 103 -10.66 29.39 -23.50
C ARG A 103 -12.06 30.01 -23.69
N GLY A 104 -12.23 31.02 -24.53
CA GLY A 104 -13.52 31.65 -24.77
C GLY A 104 -14.58 30.69 -25.34
N GLN A 105 -14.16 29.68 -26.10
CA GLN A 105 -15.05 28.63 -26.58
C GLN A 105 -15.50 27.72 -25.45
N LEU A 106 -14.61 27.37 -24.53
CA LEU A 106 -14.91 26.57 -23.33
C LEU A 106 -15.93 27.30 -22.44
N GLU A 107 -15.66 28.59 -22.15
CA GLU A 107 -16.54 29.43 -21.33
C GLU A 107 -17.94 29.55 -21.94
N GLN A 108 -18.01 29.80 -23.24
CA GLN A 108 -19.27 29.95 -23.98
C GLN A 108 -20.08 28.61 -24.00
N ARG A 109 -19.40 27.48 -24.25
CA ARG A 109 -20.06 26.15 -24.28
C ARG A 109 -20.56 25.77 -22.91
N LEU A 110 -19.74 25.95 -21.87
CA LEU A 110 -20.14 25.64 -20.50
C LEU A 110 -21.33 26.51 -20.07
N LYS A 111 -21.32 27.80 -20.40
CA LYS A 111 -22.42 28.72 -20.13
C LYS A 111 -23.70 28.27 -20.81
N VAL A 112 -23.68 28.03 -22.13
CA VAL A 112 -24.85 27.54 -22.87
C VAL A 112 -25.42 26.25 -22.29
N MET A 113 -24.55 25.31 -21.90
CA MET A 113 -24.94 24.06 -21.29
C MET A 113 -25.61 24.29 -19.91
N LEU A 114 -24.96 25.07 -19.03
CA LEU A 114 -25.47 25.35 -17.68
C LEU A 114 -26.79 26.15 -17.72
N ASP A 115 -26.89 27.15 -18.60
CA ASP A 115 -28.13 27.89 -18.82
C ASP A 115 -29.28 26.96 -19.28
N HIS A 116 -28.99 25.99 -20.15
CA HIS A 116 -29.99 25.04 -20.62
C HIS A 116 -30.48 24.11 -19.52
N ILE A 117 -29.57 23.50 -18.73
CA ILE A 117 -29.98 22.55 -17.68
C ILE A 117 -30.60 23.25 -16.48
N ALA A 118 -30.34 24.52 -16.23
CA ALA A 118 -30.92 25.31 -15.15
C ALA A 118 -32.36 25.75 -15.41
N ASN A 119 -32.87 25.59 -16.65
CA ASN A 119 -34.29 25.89 -16.98
C ASN A 119 -35.27 24.90 -16.34
N ASN A 120 -34.84 23.67 -16.06
CA ASN A 120 -35.62 22.65 -15.39
C ASN A 120 -34.90 22.24 -14.09
N PHE A 121 -35.63 21.66 -13.14
CA PHE A 121 -35.01 21.14 -11.94
C PHE A 121 -34.04 20.00 -12.29
N THR A 122 -32.74 20.23 -12.08
CA THR A 122 -31.68 19.34 -12.51
C THR A 122 -30.73 19.08 -11.35
N ILE A 123 -30.31 17.83 -11.19
CA ILE A 123 -29.22 17.41 -10.33
C ILE A 123 -27.98 17.18 -11.19
N LEU A 124 -26.93 17.94 -10.96
CA LEU A 124 -25.65 17.86 -11.67
C LEU A 124 -24.60 17.23 -10.77
N PHE A 125 -24.16 16.05 -11.12
CA PHE A 125 -23.05 15.37 -10.43
C PHE A 125 -21.72 15.74 -11.07
N ILE A 126 -20.75 16.14 -10.25
CA ILE A 126 -19.39 16.48 -10.68
C ILE A 126 -18.42 15.64 -9.83
N ASP A 127 -17.91 14.57 -10.42
CA ASP A 127 -16.90 13.76 -9.75
C ASP A 127 -15.57 14.51 -9.73
N GLU A 128 -14.84 14.41 -8.61
CA GLU A 128 -13.58 15.13 -8.38
C GLU A 128 -13.69 16.63 -8.72
N ILE A 129 -14.69 17.32 -8.16
CA ILE A 129 -15.01 18.74 -8.48
C ILE A 129 -13.81 19.69 -8.35
N HIS A 130 -12.78 19.34 -7.57
CA HIS A 130 -11.54 20.10 -7.44
C HIS A 130 -10.78 20.17 -8.77
N THR A 131 -10.94 19.22 -9.69
CA THR A 131 -10.31 19.25 -11.01
C THR A 131 -10.82 20.43 -11.84
N ALA A 132 -12.03 20.89 -11.58
CA ALA A 132 -12.57 22.11 -12.20
C ALA A 132 -11.84 23.39 -11.76
N SER A 133 -11.04 23.35 -10.68
CA SER A 133 -10.28 24.52 -10.22
C SER A 133 -9.10 24.85 -11.13
N TYR A 134 -8.45 23.84 -11.71
CA TYR A 134 -7.30 24.01 -12.62
C TYR A 134 -7.60 23.64 -14.07
N ALA A 135 -8.71 22.97 -14.35
CA ALA A 135 -9.13 22.71 -15.71
C ALA A 135 -9.38 24.05 -16.45
N GLY A 136 -8.62 24.29 -17.55
CA GLY A 136 -8.68 25.54 -18.30
C GLY A 136 -7.90 26.71 -17.67
N GLU A 137 -7.00 26.47 -16.69
CA GLU A 137 -6.08 27.49 -16.18
C GLU A 137 -5.19 28.01 -17.32
N SER A 138 -5.21 29.34 -17.49
CA SER A 138 -4.20 30.12 -18.23
C SER A 138 -3.44 30.97 -17.20
N LEU A 139 -2.47 31.76 -17.68
CA LEU A 139 -1.66 32.70 -16.90
C LEU A 139 -2.45 33.62 -15.92
N GLU A 140 -3.79 33.68 -16.02
CA GLU A 140 -4.67 34.46 -15.14
C GLU A 140 -5.39 33.67 -14.03
N GLY A 141 -5.14 32.35 -13.89
CA GLY A 141 -5.49 31.55 -12.70
C GLY A 141 -6.98 31.37 -12.40
N LYS A 142 -7.90 31.41 -13.35
CA LYS A 142 -9.33 31.19 -13.12
C LYS A 142 -9.82 29.93 -13.84
N GLY A 143 -10.00 28.81 -13.10
CA GLY A 143 -10.50 27.54 -13.63
C GLY A 143 -12.02 27.51 -13.88
N ILE A 144 -12.52 26.36 -14.38
CA ILE A 144 -13.94 26.10 -14.65
C ILE A 144 -14.84 26.31 -13.42
N LEU A 145 -14.33 26.04 -12.23
CA LEU A 145 -15.07 26.23 -10.98
C LEU A 145 -15.60 27.67 -10.81
N HIS A 146 -14.84 28.64 -11.30
CA HIS A 146 -15.24 30.04 -11.29
C HIS A 146 -16.45 30.33 -12.21
N LEU A 147 -16.58 29.58 -13.31
CA LEU A 147 -17.69 29.69 -14.25
C LEU A 147 -18.97 29.02 -13.71
N ILE A 148 -18.81 27.99 -12.88
CA ILE A 148 -19.93 27.29 -12.22
C ILE A 148 -20.49 28.13 -11.05
N LYS A 149 -19.71 29.02 -10.46
CA LYS A 149 -20.05 29.81 -9.28
C LYS A 149 -21.42 30.54 -9.34
N PRO A 150 -21.83 31.20 -10.44
CA PRO A 150 -23.16 31.82 -10.55
C PRO A 150 -24.31 30.80 -10.50
N TYR A 151 -24.05 29.56 -10.93
CA TYR A 151 -25.07 28.51 -11.04
C TYR A 151 -25.29 27.76 -9.71
N ILE A 152 -24.30 27.79 -8.78
CA ILE A 152 -24.42 27.19 -7.44
C ILE A 152 -25.58 27.80 -6.63
N ILE A 153 -26.00 29.05 -6.95
CA ILE A 153 -27.08 29.75 -6.26
C ILE A 153 -28.44 29.64 -6.96
N MET A 154 -28.49 28.97 -8.11
CA MET A 154 -29.74 28.82 -8.86
C MET A 154 -30.69 27.83 -8.19
N PRO A 155 -31.98 28.15 -8.01
CA PRO A 155 -32.92 27.29 -7.26
C PRO A 155 -33.24 25.98 -7.99
N ASN A 156 -33.13 25.97 -9.32
CA ASN A 156 -33.44 24.81 -10.15
C ASN A 156 -32.24 23.90 -10.44
N LEU A 157 -31.03 24.24 -9.96
CA LEU A 157 -29.84 23.45 -10.17
C LEU A 157 -29.27 23.02 -8.81
N VAL A 158 -29.16 21.72 -8.61
CA VAL A 158 -28.50 21.12 -7.44
C VAL A 158 -27.19 20.49 -7.90
N ILE A 159 -26.07 20.89 -7.30
CA ILE A 159 -24.75 20.34 -7.60
C ILE A 159 -24.34 19.37 -6.50
N ILE A 160 -24.00 18.16 -6.89
CA ILE A 160 -23.38 17.15 -6.02
C ILE A 160 -21.94 17.00 -6.47
N GLY A 161 -20.98 17.33 -5.59
CA GLY A 161 -19.56 17.18 -5.88
C GLY A 161 -18.91 16.12 -5.00
N THR A 162 -17.86 15.48 -5.50
CA THR A 162 -16.95 14.66 -4.69
C THR A 162 -15.57 15.29 -4.68
N THR A 163 -14.84 15.15 -3.58
CA THR A 163 -13.44 15.59 -3.47
C THR A 163 -12.70 14.85 -2.35
N THR A 164 -11.39 14.98 -2.31
CA THR A 164 -10.59 14.52 -1.16
C THR A 164 -10.51 15.60 -0.08
N PHE A 165 -10.05 15.25 1.14
CA PHE A 165 -9.80 16.24 2.18
C PHE A 165 -8.71 17.23 1.75
N GLU A 166 -7.63 16.72 1.17
CA GLU A 166 -6.50 17.52 0.70
C GLU A 166 -6.94 18.55 -0.35
N ASP A 167 -7.61 18.08 -1.40
CA ASP A 167 -8.07 18.91 -2.51
C ASP A 167 -9.15 19.92 -2.06
N TYR A 168 -10.00 19.52 -1.10
CA TYR A 168 -10.96 20.44 -0.52
C TYR A 168 -10.26 21.65 0.12
N TYR A 169 -9.28 21.41 1.00
CA TYR A 169 -8.55 22.50 1.67
C TYR A 169 -7.69 23.33 0.69
N LYS A 170 -7.11 22.67 -0.30
CA LYS A 170 -6.23 23.31 -1.27
C LYS A 170 -6.97 24.18 -2.30
N HIS A 171 -8.12 23.72 -2.77
CA HIS A 171 -8.79 24.31 -3.95
C HIS A 171 -10.18 24.89 -3.67
N ILE A 172 -10.96 24.34 -2.73
CA ILE A 172 -12.36 24.74 -2.53
C ILE A 172 -12.53 25.63 -1.29
N GLU A 173 -11.93 25.30 -0.18
CA GLU A 173 -12.10 26.05 1.08
C GLU A 173 -11.59 27.48 0.98
N LYS A 174 -10.54 27.72 0.21
CA LYS A 174 -9.96 29.04 -0.03
C LYS A 174 -10.97 30.02 -0.67
N ASP A 175 -11.91 29.51 -1.47
CA ASP A 175 -13.04 30.30 -1.97
C ASP A 175 -14.24 30.17 -1.02
N GLY A 176 -14.26 31.02 0.01
CA GLY A 176 -15.33 31.01 1.01
C GLY A 176 -16.74 31.25 0.44
N ALA A 177 -16.86 31.81 -0.77
CA ALA A 177 -18.15 32.00 -1.40
C ALA A 177 -18.71 30.68 -1.96
N ILE A 178 -17.84 29.80 -2.45
CA ILE A 178 -18.19 28.45 -2.90
C ILE A 178 -18.38 27.53 -1.71
N ALA A 179 -17.41 27.48 -0.78
CA ALA A 179 -17.40 26.57 0.34
C ALA A 179 -18.65 26.68 1.26
N ARG A 180 -19.23 27.89 1.37
CA ARG A 180 -20.45 28.14 2.17
C ARG A 180 -21.74 27.69 1.50
N ARG A 181 -21.71 27.33 0.22
CA ARG A 181 -22.90 26.96 -0.57
C ARG A 181 -23.12 25.46 -0.68
N PHE A 182 -22.23 24.69 -0.07
CA PHE A 182 -22.32 23.23 -0.06
C PHE A 182 -22.56 22.69 1.35
N HIS A 183 -23.49 21.73 1.47
CA HIS A 183 -23.53 20.83 2.60
C HIS A 183 -22.33 19.89 2.51
N LYS A 184 -21.45 19.97 3.52
CA LYS A 184 -20.25 19.13 3.61
C LYS A 184 -20.62 17.81 4.26
N ILE A 185 -20.51 16.73 3.50
CA ILE A 185 -20.77 15.36 3.97
C ILE A 185 -19.43 14.63 4.01
N LYS A 186 -18.91 14.43 5.22
CA LYS A 186 -17.64 13.69 5.40
C LYS A 186 -17.93 12.20 5.22
N ILE A 187 -17.20 11.58 4.30
CA ILE A 187 -17.27 10.15 4.02
C ILE A 187 -16.07 9.49 4.67
N GLU A 188 -16.34 8.70 5.68
CA GLU A 188 -15.35 7.93 6.40
C GLU A 188 -15.10 6.58 5.71
N GLU A 189 -13.97 5.97 6.01
CA GLU A 189 -13.69 4.60 5.61
C GLU A 189 -14.74 3.66 6.22
N PRO A 190 -15.28 2.68 5.48
CA PRO A 190 -16.23 1.73 6.03
C PRO A 190 -15.59 0.88 7.12
N ASP A 191 -16.37 0.52 8.13
CA ASP A 191 -15.97 -0.47 9.12
C ASP A 191 -15.78 -1.86 8.48
N LYS A 192 -15.19 -2.78 9.24
CA LYS A 192 -14.86 -4.11 8.76
C LYS A 192 -16.10 -4.89 8.28
N GLU A 193 -17.22 -4.81 9.00
CA GLU A 193 -18.44 -5.53 8.64
C GLU A 193 -19.03 -4.99 7.33
N THR A 194 -19.10 -3.68 7.19
CA THR A 194 -19.56 -3.01 5.96
C THR A 194 -18.63 -3.34 4.79
N THR A 195 -17.31 -3.37 5.03
CA THR A 195 -16.31 -3.72 4.02
C THR A 195 -16.52 -5.15 3.52
N ILE A 196 -16.69 -6.13 4.44
CA ILE A 196 -16.99 -7.53 4.07
C ILE A 196 -18.22 -7.60 3.16
N LYS A 197 -19.30 -6.92 3.53
CA LYS A 197 -20.55 -6.91 2.74
C LYS A 197 -20.35 -6.33 1.33
N ILE A 198 -19.57 -5.24 1.22
CA ILE A 198 -19.24 -4.61 -0.07
C ILE A 198 -18.43 -5.57 -0.94
N ILE A 199 -17.38 -6.20 -0.37
CA ILE A 199 -16.50 -7.11 -1.11
C ILE A 199 -17.27 -8.36 -1.52
N ALA A 200 -18.08 -8.94 -0.63
CA ALA A 200 -18.91 -10.11 -0.93
C ALA A 200 -19.84 -9.84 -2.14
N LYS A 201 -20.46 -8.67 -2.17
CA LYS A 201 -21.32 -8.29 -3.29
C LYS A 201 -20.56 -8.09 -4.60
N ARG A 202 -19.34 -7.54 -4.54
CA ARG A 202 -18.45 -7.46 -5.71
C ARG A 202 -17.96 -8.84 -6.16
N ALA A 203 -17.69 -9.73 -5.21
CA ALA A 203 -17.26 -11.10 -5.49
C ALA A 203 -18.30 -11.88 -6.30
N GLU A 204 -19.61 -11.69 -6.05
CA GLU A 204 -20.69 -12.27 -6.87
C GLU A 204 -20.54 -11.88 -8.35
N LYS A 205 -20.25 -10.60 -8.63
CA LYS A 205 -20.05 -10.12 -10.00
C LYS A 205 -18.79 -10.73 -10.63
N TYR A 206 -17.70 -10.80 -9.88
CA TYR A 206 -16.44 -11.38 -10.37
C TYR A 206 -16.56 -12.89 -10.56
N GLN A 207 -17.34 -13.58 -9.73
CA GLN A 207 -17.68 -14.99 -9.94
C GLN A 207 -18.36 -15.22 -11.30
N LEU A 208 -19.29 -14.36 -11.69
CA LEU A 208 -19.97 -14.44 -12.99
C LEU A 208 -19.00 -14.17 -14.16
N HIS A 209 -18.02 -13.29 -13.96
CA HIS A 209 -17.08 -12.89 -15.01
C HIS A 209 -15.90 -13.86 -15.15
N HIS A 210 -15.29 -14.24 -14.03
CA HIS A 210 -14.06 -15.04 -13.98
C HIS A 210 -14.29 -16.54 -13.74
N GLY A 211 -15.50 -16.95 -13.32
CA GLY A 211 -15.78 -18.31 -12.88
C GLY A 211 -15.10 -18.68 -11.53
N ILE A 212 -14.73 -17.68 -10.74
CA ILE A 212 -13.99 -17.86 -9.49
C ILE A 212 -14.88 -17.41 -8.31
N LYS A 213 -15.03 -18.30 -7.32
CA LYS A 213 -15.81 -18.05 -6.11
C LYS A 213 -14.90 -17.64 -4.96
N ALA A 214 -15.19 -16.51 -4.34
CA ALA A 214 -14.55 -16.08 -3.10
C ALA A 214 -15.43 -16.45 -1.89
N SER A 215 -14.92 -17.29 -0.99
CA SER A 215 -15.61 -17.59 0.27
C SER A 215 -15.49 -16.42 1.25
N GLU A 216 -16.32 -16.40 2.30
CA GLU A 216 -16.27 -15.37 3.33
C GLU A 216 -14.91 -15.35 4.05
N GLU A 217 -14.34 -16.51 4.32
CA GLU A 217 -12.98 -16.65 4.89
C GLU A 217 -11.92 -16.00 3.98
N VAL A 218 -12.02 -16.21 2.67
CA VAL A 218 -11.12 -15.61 1.69
C VAL A 218 -11.25 -14.09 1.67
N ILE A 219 -12.47 -13.56 1.75
CA ILE A 219 -12.74 -12.13 1.84
C ILE A 219 -12.14 -11.52 3.12
N GLU A 220 -12.30 -12.19 4.26
CA GLU A 220 -11.66 -11.75 5.50
C GLU A 220 -10.13 -11.74 5.40
N ASN A 221 -9.55 -12.74 4.75
CA ASN A 221 -8.11 -12.79 4.52
C ASN A 221 -7.64 -11.67 3.58
N ILE A 222 -8.41 -11.30 2.55
CA ILE A 222 -8.11 -10.13 1.71
C ILE A 222 -8.01 -8.88 2.59
N ILE A 223 -9.03 -8.61 3.44
CA ILE A 223 -9.04 -7.43 4.31
C ILE A 223 -7.82 -7.43 5.26
N LYS A 224 -7.54 -8.56 5.93
CA LYS A 224 -6.38 -8.68 6.82
C LYS A 224 -5.06 -8.39 6.10
N LEU A 225 -4.88 -8.96 4.91
CA LEU A 225 -3.65 -8.78 4.14
C LEU A 225 -3.51 -7.37 3.56
N THR A 226 -4.60 -6.78 3.09
CA THR A 226 -4.58 -5.39 2.61
C THR A 226 -4.32 -4.39 3.74
N ASP A 227 -4.76 -4.67 4.98
CA ASP A 227 -4.42 -3.85 6.14
C ASP A 227 -2.92 -3.89 6.46
N ILE A 228 -2.31 -5.06 6.32
CA ILE A 228 -0.87 -5.25 6.58
C ILE A 228 -0.02 -4.63 5.45
N TYR A 229 -0.32 -5.01 4.20
CA TYR A 229 0.56 -4.72 3.06
C TYR A 229 0.16 -3.51 2.22
N MET A 230 -1.08 -2.99 2.37
CA MET A 230 -1.61 -1.82 1.68
C MET A 230 -2.20 -0.76 2.63
N PRO A 231 -1.50 -0.39 3.70
CA PRO A 231 -2.05 0.46 4.76
C PRO A 231 -2.28 1.91 4.35
N MET A 232 -1.67 2.33 3.21
CA MET A 232 -1.82 3.67 2.64
C MET A 232 -3.09 3.81 1.79
N HIS A 233 -3.71 2.70 1.47
CA HIS A 233 -4.94 2.65 0.69
C HIS A 233 -6.13 2.41 1.63
N TYR A 234 -7.30 2.89 1.21
CA TYR A 234 -8.50 2.82 2.04
C TYR A 234 -9.46 1.77 1.54
N HIS A 235 -10.19 1.17 2.49
CA HIS A 235 -11.33 0.30 2.17
C HIS A 235 -12.46 1.10 1.52
N PRO A 236 -13.23 0.48 0.62
CA PRO A 236 -13.11 -0.88 0.10
C PRO A 236 -12.26 -0.99 -1.18
N ALA A 237 -11.73 0.13 -1.70
CA ALA A 237 -11.09 0.13 -3.02
C ALA A 237 -9.86 -0.78 -3.10
N LYS A 238 -9.00 -0.78 -2.07
CA LYS A 238 -7.81 -1.66 -2.01
C LYS A 238 -8.20 -3.12 -2.08
N ASP A 239 -9.25 -3.52 -1.37
CA ASP A 239 -9.70 -4.91 -1.30
C ASP A 239 -10.34 -5.36 -2.61
N ILE A 240 -11.14 -4.48 -3.23
CA ILE A 240 -11.76 -4.73 -4.54
C ILE A 240 -10.68 -4.91 -5.60
N GLN A 241 -9.63 -4.08 -5.59
CA GLN A 241 -8.50 -4.19 -6.51
C GLN A 241 -7.77 -5.52 -6.36
N VAL A 242 -7.52 -5.95 -5.12
CA VAL A 242 -6.88 -7.24 -4.83
C VAL A 242 -7.77 -8.40 -5.26
N LEU A 243 -9.07 -8.35 -4.94
CA LEU A 243 -10.04 -9.38 -5.32
C LEU A 243 -10.11 -9.55 -6.85
N ASP A 244 -10.19 -8.44 -7.59
CA ASP A 244 -10.28 -8.46 -9.06
C ASP A 244 -9.03 -9.10 -9.68
N LEU A 245 -7.84 -8.65 -9.27
CA LEU A 245 -6.58 -9.19 -9.78
C LEU A 245 -6.37 -10.65 -9.37
N ALA A 246 -6.74 -11.04 -8.14
CA ALA A 246 -6.66 -12.41 -7.68
C ALA A 246 -7.61 -13.34 -8.47
N CYS A 247 -8.83 -12.90 -8.73
CA CYS A 247 -9.78 -13.64 -9.58
C CYS A 247 -9.28 -13.77 -11.01
N ALA A 248 -8.70 -12.70 -11.56
CA ALA A 248 -8.11 -12.73 -12.91
C ALA A 248 -6.91 -13.71 -12.99
N HIS A 249 -6.02 -13.69 -11.98
CA HIS A 249 -4.89 -14.63 -11.91
C HIS A 249 -5.35 -16.08 -11.80
N ALA A 250 -6.29 -16.37 -10.89
CA ALA A 250 -6.85 -17.72 -10.73
C ALA A 250 -7.52 -18.20 -12.03
N SER A 251 -8.29 -17.33 -12.69
CA SER A 251 -8.92 -17.62 -13.98
C SER A 251 -7.89 -17.89 -15.07
N TYR A 252 -6.85 -17.05 -15.16
CA TYR A 252 -5.74 -17.25 -16.12
C TYR A 252 -5.05 -18.59 -15.93
N ASN A 253 -4.72 -18.96 -14.71
CA ASN A 253 -4.10 -20.25 -14.40
C ASN A 253 -5.01 -21.44 -14.76
N ASN A 254 -6.31 -21.32 -14.57
CA ASN A 254 -7.28 -22.33 -15.00
C ASN A 254 -7.35 -22.44 -16.53
N HIS A 255 -7.22 -21.32 -17.25
CA HIS A 255 -7.27 -21.30 -18.72
C HIS A 255 -6.01 -21.84 -19.41
N ILE A 256 -4.86 -21.82 -18.73
CA ILE A 256 -3.61 -22.45 -19.23
C ILE A 256 -3.57 -23.95 -18.90
N SER A 257 -4.58 -24.49 -18.24
CA SER A 257 -4.64 -25.91 -17.91
C SER A 257 -4.55 -26.79 -19.18
N PRO A 258 -4.05 -28.02 -19.05
CA PRO A 258 -4.04 -28.99 -20.18
C PRO A 258 -5.40 -29.17 -20.84
N LEU A 259 -6.49 -29.02 -20.07
CA LEU A 259 -7.87 -29.10 -20.54
C LEU A 259 -8.23 -27.95 -21.50
N SER A 260 -7.74 -26.75 -21.25
CA SER A 260 -7.92 -25.59 -22.14
C SER A 260 -7.19 -25.78 -23.47
N SER A 261 -6.00 -26.41 -23.45
CA SER A 261 -5.25 -26.76 -24.68
C SER A 261 -5.99 -27.81 -25.50
N GLN A 262 -6.60 -28.80 -24.85
CA GLN A 262 -7.44 -29.81 -25.51
C GLN A 262 -8.70 -29.18 -26.12
N TYR A 263 -9.33 -28.24 -25.44
CA TYR A 263 -10.49 -27.52 -25.97
C TYR A 263 -10.17 -26.75 -27.25
N LYS A 264 -9.04 -26.03 -27.30
CA LYS A 264 -8.56 -25.31 -28.47
C LYS A 264 -8.22 -26.26 -29.64
N GLU A 265 -7.73 -27.44 -29.33
CA GLU A 265 -7.45 -28.46 -30.37
C GLU A 265 -8.75 -29.03 -30.98
N LEU A 266 -9.77 -29.27 -30.15
CA LEU A 266 -11.10 -29.68 -30.64
C LEU A 266 -11.77 -28.57 -31.46
N GLU A 267 -11.57 -27.31 -31.12
CA GLU A 267 -12.04 -26.15 -31.90
C GLU A 267 -11.45 -26.15 -33.32
N LYS A 268 -10.15 -26.37 -33.44
CA LYS A 268 -9.49 -26.50 -34.76
C LYS A 268 -10.03 -27.67 -35.55
N GLN A 269 -10.26 -28.82 -34.90
CA GLN A 269 -10.82 -30.00 -35.55
C GLN A 269 -12.25 -29.77 -36.07
N ILE A 270 -13.10 -29.05 -35.32
CA ILE A 270 -14.44 -28.67 -35.79
C ILE A 270 -14.37 -27.80 -37.04
N HIS A 271 -13.53 -26.76 -37.04
CA HIS A 271 -13.36 -25.91 -38.22
C HIS A 271 -12.95 -26.69 -39.45
N ALA A 272 -11.97 -27.60 -39.31
CA ALA A 272 -11.52 -28.45 -40.43
C ALA A 272 -12.66 -29.36 -40.95
N ILE A 273 -13.44 -29.97 -40.04
CA ILE A 273 -14.55 -30.84 -40.42
C ILE A 273 -15.68 -30.02 -41.10
N GLN A 274 -15.95 -28.81 -40.66
CA GLN A 274 -16.96 -27.93 -41.27
C GLN A 274 -16.57 -27.55 -42.69
N GLU A 275 -15.31 -27.15 -42.90
CA GLU A 275 -14.80 -26.85 -44.26
C GLU A 275 -14.86 -28.07 -45.20
N GLU A 276 -14.51 -29.24 -44.69
CA GLU A 276 -14.55 -30.48 -45.48
C GLU A 276 -16.01 -30.88 -45.77
N LYS A 277 -16.91 -30.76 -44.83
CA LYS A 277 -18.35 -31.02 -44.99
C LYS A 277 -18.98 -30.11 -46.04
N GLU A 278 -18.64 -28.82 -46.06
CA GLU A 278 -19.12 -27.88 -47.08
C GLU A 278 -18.64 -28.25 -48.48
N LYS A 279 -17.43 -28.70 -48.65
CA LYS A 279 -16.88 -29.18 -49.91
C LYS A 279 -17.69 -30.39 -50.44
N TYR A 280 -17.98 -31.39 -49.59
CA TYR A 280 -18.76 -32.56 -50.00
C TYR A 280 -20.22 -32.23 -50.29
N VAL A 281 -20.83 -31.26 -49.59
CA VAL A 281 -22.17 -30.75 -49.92
C VAL A 281 -22.20 -30.10 -51.30
N GLN A 282 -21.17 -29.29 -51.64
CA GLN A 282 -21.05 -28.67 -52.98
C GLN A 282 -20.81 -29.68 -54.08
N LEU A 283 -20.14 -30.82 -53.80
CA LEU A 283 -19.91 -31.92 -54.74
C LEU A 283 -21.08 -32.90 -54.86
N GLY A 284 -22.14 -32.73 -54.06
CA GLY A 284 -23.33 -33.58 -54.05
C GLY A 284 -23.15 -34.95 -53.38
N ASP A 285 -22.04 -35.16 -52.65
CA ASP A 285 -21.74 -36.41 -51.92
C ASP A 285 -22.34 -36.33 -50.49
N PHE A 286 -23.65 -36.55 -50.42
CA PHE A 286 -24.39 -36.44 -49.16
C PHE A 286 -24.08 -37.56 -48.16
N GLU A 287 -23.58 -38.72 -48.60
CA GLU A 287 -23.19 -39.81 -47.70
C GLU A 287 -21.96 -39.41 -46.87
N LYS A 288 -20.93 -38.85 -47.51
CA LYS A 288 -19.72 -38.36 -46.81
C LYS A 288 -20.03 -37.15 -45.96
N ALA A 289 -20.90 -36.23 -46.43
CA ALA A 289 -21.34 -35.10 -45.64
C ALA A 289 -22.09 -35.52 -44.35
N ARG A 290 -22.85 -36.62 -44.39
CA ARG A 290 -23.54 -37.20 -43.23
C ARG A 290 -22.52 -37.79 -42.23
N LEU A 291 -21.52 -38.54 -42.68
CA LEU A 291 -20.51 -39.09 -41.80
C LEU A 291 -19.67 -38.01 -41.11
N LEU A 292 -19.39 -36.90 -41.79
CA LEU A 292 -18.69 -35.74 -41.19
C LEU A 292 -19.57 -35.03 -40.15
N ARG A 293 -20.88 -34.94 -40.39
CA ARG A 293 -21.82 -34.42 -39.43
C ARG A 293 -21.89 -35.24 -38.13
N GLU A 294 -21.90 -36.56 -38.22
CA GLU A 294 -21.86 -37.45 -37.06
C GLU A 294 -20.54 -37.30 -36.26
N LYS A 295 -19.40 -37.03 -36.94
CA LYS A 295 -18.14 -36.68 -36.28
C LYS A 295 -18.18 -35.34 -35.63
N GLU A 296 -18.74 -34.31 -36.27
CA GLU A 296 -18.92 -32.96 -35.75
C GLU A 296 -19.76 -33.00 -34.48
N GLU A 297 -20.89 -33.71 -34.44
CA GLU A 297 -21.75 -33.86 -33.28
C GLU A 297 -21.02 -34.47 -32.07
N LYS A 298 -20.18 -35.50 -32.29
CA LYS A 298 -19.38 -36.12 -31.22
C LYS A 298 -18.33 -35.15 -30.64
N ILE A 299 -17.68 -34.36 -31.50
CA ILE A 299 -16.69 -33.39 -31.05
C ILE A 299 -17.39 -32.23 -30.29
N ILE A 300 -18.56 -31.78 -30.75
CA ILE A 300 -19.37 -30.76 -30.03
C ILE A 300 -19.76 -31.25 -28.63
N GLU A 301 -20.15 -32.52 -28.49
CA GLU A 301 -20.46 -33.11 -27.19
C GLU A 301 -19.23 -33.20 -26.29
N ALA A 302 -18.07 -33.62 -26.84
CA ALA A 302 -16.80 -33.61 -26.10
C ALA A 302 -16.38 -32.20 -25.66
N MET A 303 -16.54 -31.21 -26.54
CA MET A 303 -16.29 -29.81 -26.21
C MET A 303 -17.22 -29.30 -25.14
N LYS A 304 -18.51 -29.66 -25.15
CA LYS A 304 -19.47 -29.27 -24.12
C LYS A 304 -19.05 -29.83 -22.76
N ASN A 305 -18.68 -31.11 -22.68
CA ASN A 305 -18.22 -31.75 -21.45
C ASN A 305 -16.91 -31.16 -20.95
N LEU A 306 -15.97 -30.84 -21.82
CA LEU A 306 -14.73 -30.15 -21.51
C LEU A 306 -14.99 -28.72 -21.05
N ARG A 307 -15.89 -28.00 -21.70
CA ARG A 307 -16.30 -26.66 -21.33
C ARG A 307 -16.89 -26.63 -19.93
N ASP A 308 -17.80 -27.54 -19.61
CA ASP A 308 -18.43 -27.65 -18.29
C ASP A 308 -17.38 -28.01 -17.19
N THR A 309 -16.27 -28.64 -17.56
CA THR A 309 -15.17 -28.94 -16.66
C THR A 309 -14.20 -27.76 -16.50
N ILE A 310 -13.86 -27.06 -17.58
CA ILE A 310 -12.95 -25.90 -17.61
C ILE A 310 -13.61 -24.69 -16.92
N TYR A 311 -14.91 -24.46 -17.19
CA TYR A 311 -15.69 -23.36 -16.60
C TYR A 311 -16.38 -23.74 -15.29
N LYS A 312 -15.98 -24.87 -14.66
CA LYS A 312 -16.43 -25.22 -13.34
C LYS A 312 -15.98 -24.10 -12.39
N ILE A 313 -16.93 -23.56 -11.64
CA ILE A 313 -16.64 -22.55 -10.62
C ILE A 313 -15.57 -23.13 -9.68
N THR A 314 -14.45 -22.45 -9.60
CA THR A 314 -13.32 -22.84 -8.72
C THR A 314 -13.22 -21.84 -7.59
N ASP A 315 -12.78 -22.31 -6.42
CA ASP A 315 -12.59 -21.44 -5.27
C ASP A 315 -11.30 -20.62 -5.41
N LEU A 316 -11.38 -19.35 -5.04
CA LEU A 316 -10.23 -18.46 -4.96
C LEU A 316 -9.30 -18.94 -3.85
N LYS A 317 -8.03 -19.13 -4.19
CA LYS A 317 -7.01 -19.59 -3.25
C LYS A 317 -6.24 -18.43 -2.64
N ILE A 318 -5.67 -18.68 -1.49
CA ILE A 318 -4.89 -17.69 -0.76
C ILE A 318 -3.61 -17.28 -1.53
N ASP A 319 -3.05 -18.18 -2.31
CA ASP A 319 -1.87 -17.90 -3.14
C ASP A 319 -2.18 -16.93 -4.30
N ASP A 320 -3.42 -16.94 -4.81
CA ASP A 320 -3.86 -15.95 -5.81
C ASP A 320 -3.96 -14.55 -5.18
N ILE A 321 -4.42 -14.47 -3.91
CA ILE A 321 -4.45 -13.22 -3.15
C ILE A 321 -3.04 -12.68 -2.90
N LYS A 322 -2.11 -13.56 -2.50
CA LYS A 322 -0.70 -13.18 -2.32
C LYS A 322 -0.14 -12.62 -3.60
N TYR A 323 -0.29 -13.34 -4.71
CA TYR A 323 0.16 -12.89 -6.02
C TYR A 323 -0.39 -11.51 -6.37
N ALA A 324 -1.68 -11.26 -6.13
CA ALA A 324 -2.30 -9.98 -6.41
C ALA A 324 -1.67 -8.85 -5.58
N ILE A 325 -1.51 -9.06 -4.28
CA ILE A 325 -0.92 -8.04 -3.40
C ILE A 325 0.57 -7.83 -3.74
N GLU A 326 1.34 -8.91 -3.99
CA GLU A 326 2.74 -8.81 -4.42
C GLU A 326 2.90 -8.02 -5.73
N THR A 327 1.99 -8.24 -6.67
CA THR A 327 1.97 -7.52 -7.95
C THR A 327 1.67 -6.02 -7.75
N ILE A 328 0.75 -5.68 -6.85
CA ILE A 328 0.36 -4.30 -6.58
C ILE A 328 1.42 -3.57 -5.76
N THR A 329 1.99 -4.23 -4.75
CA THR A 329 2.90 -3.60 -3.79
C THR A 329 4.38 -3.73 -4.13
N GLY A 330 4.74 -4.68 -4.99
CA GLY A 330 6.13 -5.05 -5.27
C GLY A 330 6.84 -5.78 -4.12
N ASN A 331 6.13 -6.09 -3.03
CA ASN A 331 6.67 -6.77 -1.85
C ASN A 331 6.23 -8.23 -1.81
N LYS A 332 7.16 -9.15 -1.53
CA LYS A 332 6.82 -10.57 -1.35
C LYS A 332 6.06 -10.79 -0.05
N ILE A 333 4.98 -11.54 -0.12
CA ILE A 333 4.20 -11.95 1.05
C ILE A 333 4.70 -13.31 1.52
N ILE A 334 5.43 -13.32 2.61
CA ILE A 334 5.98 -14.56 3.16
C ILE A 334 4.94 -15.28 4.02
N ASN A 335 4.12 -14.54 4.77
CA ASN A 335 3.14 -15.09 5.71
C ASN A 335 1.82 -14.34 5.73
N ILE A 336 0.76 -15.09 6.02
CA ILE A 336 -0.62 -14.61 6.01
C ILE A 336 -1.08 -14.25 7.43
N ASN A 337 -0.52 -14.93 8.42
CA ASN A 337 -0.98 -14.86 9.79
C ASN A 337 0.01 -14.05 10.63
N PRO A 338 -0.42 -13.06 11.42
CA PRO A 338 0.47 -12.34 12.33
C PRO A 338 1.30 -13.25 13.25
N LYS A 339 0.72 -14.40 13.66
CA LYS A 339 1.43 -15.38 14.48
C LYS A 339 2.61 -16.01 13.75
N ASP A 340 2.40 -16.40 12.49
CA ASP A 340 3.45 -17.04 11.67
C ASP A 340 4.56 -16.03 11.33
N ILE A 341 4.21 -14.75 11.14
CA ILE A 341 5.19 -13.66 10.96
C ILE A 341 6.08 -13.56 12.20
N VAL A 342 5.46 -13.52 13.37
CA VAL A 342 6.18 -13.40 14.65
C VAL A 342 7.07 -14.62 14.91
N GLU A 343 6.58 -15.82 14.62
CA GLU A 343 7.34 -17.07 14.78
C GLU A 343 8.53 -17.15 13.82
N ASN A 344 8.35 -16.77 12.56
CA ASN A 344 9.44 -16.73 11.59
C ASN A 344 10.50 -15.68 11.95
N ILE A 345 10.10 -14.50 12.43
CA ILE A 345 11.04 -13.50 12.94
C ILE A 345 11.82 -14.08 14.12
N LYS A 346 11.13 -14.76 15.04
CA LYS A 346 11.77 -15.40 16.19
C LYS A 346 12.84 -16.38 15.75
N ASN A 347 12.49 -17.32 14.89
CA ASN A 347 13.41 -18.34 14.40
C ASN A 347 14.61 -17.68 13.69
N LYS A 348 14.33 -16.76 12.76
CA LYS A 348 15.38 -16.05 12.00
C LYS A 348 16.34 -15.26 12.90
N LEU A 349 15.82 -14.56 13.92
CA LEU A 349 16.66 -13.82 14.86
C LEU A 349 17.46 -14.76 15.75
N SER A 350 16.85 -15.81 16.31
CA SER A 350 17.52 -16.75 17.20
C SER A 350 18.63 -17.54 16.49
N ASP A 351 18.47 -17.84 15.20
CA ASP A 351 19.47 -18.57 14.41
C ASP A 351 20.68 -17.73 14.01
N ASN A 352 20.53 -16.38 13.99
CA ASN A 352 21.58 -15.49 13.47
C ASN A 352 22.12 -14.50 14.49
N ILE A 353 21.40 -14.21 15.58
CA ILE A 353 21.83 -13.26 16.64
C ILE A 353 22.09 -14.06 17.93
N PHE A 354 23.35 -14.19 18.28
CA PHE A 354 23.79 -14.99 19.41
C PHE A 354 23.98 -14.16 20.69
N GLY A 355 23.59 -14.73 21.83
CA GLY A 355 23.82 -14.13 23.15
C GLY A 355 22.97 -12.89 23.45
N GLN A 356 21.85 -12.71 22.74
CA GLN A 356 20.95 -11.57 22.88
C GLN A 356 19.50 -12.01 23.14
N ASP A 357 19.28 -13.14 23.79
CA ASP A 357 17.96 -13.76 23.94
C ASP A 357 16.90 -12.81 24.51
N ASN A 358 17.23 -12.05 25.55
CA ASN A 358 16.34 -11.05 26.14
C ASN A 358 15.98 -9.93 25.15
N ALA A 359 16.95 -9.44 24.36
CA ALA A 359 16.72 -8.41 23.36
C ALA A 359 15.79 -8.94 22.24
N ILE A 360 16.02 -10.18 21.82
CA ILE A 360 15.19 -10.86 20.81
C ILE A 360 13.74 -11.01 21.33
N GLU A 361 13.54 -11.47 22.56
CA GLU A 361 12.20 -11.62 23.15
C GLU A 361 11.46 -10.28 23.23
N GLU A 362 12.14 -9.20 23.63
CA GLU A 362 11.55 -7.86 23.66
C GLU A 362 11.14 -7.36 22.28
N ILE A 363 11.98 -7.58 21.26
CA ILE A 363 11.68 -7.22 19.87
C ILE A 363 10.47 -7.99 19.36
N ILE A 364 10.44 -9.31 19.57
CA ILE A 364 9.35 -10.19 19.15
C ILE A 364 8.04 -9.78 19.81
N TYR A 365 8.06 -9.47 21.11
CA TYR A 365 6.88 -8.99 21.82
C TYR A 365 6.31 -7.70 21.22
N GLN A 366 7.17 -6.72 20.90
CA GLN A 366 6.72 -5.46 20.31
C GLN A 366 6.20 -5.63 18.88
N ILE A 367 6.85 -6.48 18.08
CA ILE A 367 6.39 -6.80 16.73
C ILE A 367 5.03 -7.54 16.78
N GLY A 368 4.88 -8.50 17.69
CA GLY A 368 3.61 -9.20 17.90
C GLY A 368 2.48 -8.23 18.29
N LYS A 369 2.77 -7.28 19.18
CA LYS A 369 1.83 -6.23 19.57
C LYS A 369 1.49 -5.32 18.38
N TYR A 370 2.47 -4.97 17.55
CA TYR A 370 2.26 -4.15 16.36
C TYR A 370 1.30 -4.81 15.37
N PHE A 371 1.55 -6.06 14.99
CA PHE A 371 0.71 -6.77 14.02
C PHE A 371 -0.68 -7.12 14.57
N ASN A 372 -0.85 -7.33 15.88
CA ASN A 372 -2.14 -7.66 16.45
C ASN A 372 -3.03 -6.45 16.79
N PHE A 373 -2.45 -5.29 17.12
CA PHE A 373 -3.21 -4.16 17.65
C PHE A 373 -2.96 -2.84 16.93
N ARG A 374 -1.72 -2.52 16.53
CA ARG A 374 -1.36 -1.18 16.05
C ARG A 374 -1.61 -0.92 14.59
N LEU A 375 -1.71 -1.94 13.76
CA LEU A 375 -2.11 -1.76 12.37
C LEU A 375 -3.47 -1.05 12.27
N TYR A 376 -4.36 -1.29 13.22
CA TYR A 376 -5.65 -0.61 13.30
C TYR A 376 -5.53 0.86 13.76
N GLU A 377 -4.55 1.17 14.60
CA GLU A 377 -4.28 2.55 15.06
C GLU A 377 -3.51 3.37 14.01
N ARG A 378 -3.00 2.73 12.96
CA ARG A 378 -2.19 3.36 11.89
C ARG A 378 -1.05 4.21 12.46
N ARG A 379 -0.30 3.64 13.40
CA ARG A 379 0.85 4.26 14.05
C ARG A 379 2.11 3.41 13.81
N PRO A 380 3.26 4.03 13.46
CA PRO A 380 4.50 3.29 13.21
C PRO A 380 4.98 2.58 14.48
N LEU A 381 5.72 1.48 14.29
CA LEU A 381 6.49 0.83 15.35
C LEU A 381 7.88 1.45 15.40
N SER A 382 8.35 1.79 16.60
CA SER A 382 9.68 2.38 16.82
C SER A 382 10.47 1.63 17.88
N LEU A 383 11.66 1.13 17.49
CA LEU A 383 12.56 0.40 18.36
C LEU A 383 13.91 1.12 18.43
N LEU A 384 14.40 1.43 19.63
CA LEU A 384 15.75 1.95 19.86
C LEU A 384 16.64 0.80 20.35
N LEU A 385 17.54 0.35 19.49
CA LEU A 385 18.51 -0.71 19.80
C LEU A 385 19.81 -0.07 20.32
N ALA A 386 20.10 -0.26 21.59
CA ALA A 386 21.22 0.37 22.27
C ALA A 386 22.23 -0.68 22.80
N GLY A 387 23.51 -0.41 22.68
CA GLY A 387 24.55 -1.32 23.19
C GLY A 387 25.89 -1.15 22.48
N PRO A 388 26.90 -1.94 22.83
CA PRO A 388 28.23 -1.88 22.23
C PRO A 388 28.24 -2.15 20.73
N THR A 389 29.27 -1.67 20.04
CA THR A 389 29.48 -1.97 18.62
C THR A 389 29.70 -3.48 18.40
N GLY A 390 29.19 -4.03 17.31
CA GLY A 390 29.40 -5.44 16.97
C GLY A 390 28.51 -6.44 17.72
N THR A 391 27.50 -6.00 18.48
CA THR A 391 26.58 -6.87 19.24
C THR A 391 25.35 -7.35 18.43
N GLY A 392 25.23 -6.97 17.16
CA GLY A 392 24.17 -7.45 16.28
C GLY A 392 23.00 -6.48 16.05
N LYS A 393 23.04 -5.23 16.54
CA LYS A 393 21.96 -4.23 16.39
C LYS A 393 21.56 -3.99 14.94
N THR A 394 22.51 -3.62 14.11
CA THR A 394 22.30 -3.35 12.68
C THR A 394 21.89 -4.63 11.93
N GLU A 395 22.48 -5.79 12.28
CA GLU A 395 22.11 -7.09 11.72
C GLU A 395 20.66 -7.48 12.02
N THR A 396 20.19 -7.21 13.23
CA THR A 396 18.79 -7.39 13.61
C THR A 396 17.85 -6.62 12.67
N ALA A 397 18.18 -5.38 12.32
CA ALA A 397 17.37 -4.59 11.38
C ALA A 397 17.33 -5.22 9.98
N TYR A 398 18.45 -5.72 9.49
CA TYR A 398 18.52 -6.42 8.21
C TYR A 398 17.71 -7.73 8.20
N LEU A 399 17.80 -8.52 9.26
CA LEU A 399 17.04 -9.78 9.39
C LEU A 399 15.53 -9.51 9.48
N LEU A 400 15.12 -8.44 10.17
CA LEU A 400 13.73 -8.01 10.20
C LEU A 400 13.25 -7.60 8.80
N ALA A 401 14.04 -6.83 8.06
CA ALA A 401 13.69 -6.46 6.69
C ALA A 401 13.59 -7.69 5.77
N GLU A 402 14.54 -8.61 5.85
CA GLU A 402 14.54 -9.86 5.09
C GLU A 402 13.27 -10.69 5.37
N THR A 403 12.88 -10.81 6.65
CA THR A 403 11.71 -11.60 7.05
C THR A 403 10.40 -10.92 6.70
N LEU A 404 10.33 -9.59 6.78
CA LEU A 404 9.10 -8.81 6.55
C LEU A 404 8.89 -8.41 5.09
N LEU A 405 9.97 -8.12 4.36
CA LEU A 405 9.93 -7.60 2.99
C LEU A 405 10.41 -8.62 1.96
N GLY A 406 10.87 -9.81 2.41
CA GLY A 406 11.36 -10.89 1.56
C GLY A 406 12.74 -10.66 0.94
N ASP A 407 13.37 -9.52 1.20
CA ASP A 407 14.71 -9.18 0.70
C ASP A 407 15.42 -8.27 1.69
N ARG A 408 16.63 -8.67 2.07
CA ARG A 408 17.51 -7.91 2.95
C ARG A 408 17.84 -6.50 2.42
N ASN A 409 17.92 -6.35 1.10
CA ASN A 409 18.29 -5.09 0.44
C ASN A 409 17.14 -4.08 0.36
N LYS A 410 15.92 -4.50 0.69
CA LYS A 410 14.76 -3.59 0.73
C LYS A 410 14.71 -2.71 1.98
N ILE A 411 15.63 -2.88 2.93
CA ILE A 411 15.75 -1.98 4.07
C ILE A 411 16.12 -0.56 3.61
N VAL A 412 15.45 0.44 4.16
CA VAL A 412 15.82 1.85 3.97
C VAL A 412 16.84 2.20 5.05
N ARG A 413 18.13 1.99 4.78
CA ARG A 413 19.20 2.35 5.69
C ARG A 413 19.60 3.81 5.51
N ILE A 414 19.67 4.55 6.61
CA ILE A 414 20.08 5.94 6.70
C ILE A 414 21.23 5.98 7.71
N ASP A 415 22.45 6.16 7.21
CA ASP A 415 23.65 6.29 8.05
C ASP A 415 23.69 7.71 8.62
N MET A 416 23.52 7.81 9.92
CA MET A 416 23.41 9.10 10.58
C MET A 416 24.73 9.90 10.62
N SER A 417 25.86 9.27 10.31
CA SER A 417 27.13 9.97 10.15
C SER A 417 27.14 10.94 8.96
N GLU A 418 26.34 10.67 7.92
CA GLU A 418 26.17 11.56 6.76
C GLU A 418 25.36 12.83 7.09
N TYR A 419 24.65 12.81 8.22
CA TYR A 419 23.76 13.88 8.68
C TYR A 419 24.29 14.60 9.92
N ALA A 420 25.60 14.67 10.07
CA ALA A 420 26.27 15.39 11.16
C ALA A 420 26.10 16.92 11.07
N ASP A 421 25.94 17.45 9.85
CA ASP A 421 25.76 18.87 9.60
C ASP A 421 24.27 19.21 9.40
N LYS A 422 23.88 20.43 9.83
CA LYS A 422 22.49 20.90 9.69
C LYS A 422 22.00 20.91 8.23
N HIS A 423 22.87 21.25 7.29
CA HIS A 423 22.50 21.30 5.87
C HIS A 423 22.27 19.92 5.26
N SER A 424 22.95 18.89 5.73
CA SER A 424 22.78 17.52 5.25
C SER A 424 21.38 16.97 5.58
N ILE A 425 20.73 17.46 6.64
CA ILE A 425 19.35 17.09 7.00
C ILE A 425 18.36 17.41 5.86
N TYR A 426 18.62 18.46 5.08
CA TYR A 426 17.76 18.79 3.93
C TYR A 426 17.78 17.72 2.83
N ASN A 427 18.85 16.93 2.73
CA ASN A 427 18.88 15.81 1.80
C ASN A 427 17.95 14.67 2.26
N LEU A 428 17.68 14.56 3.56
CA LEU A 428 16.80 13.54 4.12
C LEU A 428 15.33 13.89 3.91
N VAL A 429 14.92 15.13 4.22
CA VAL A 429 13.51 15.56 4.22
C VAL A 429 13.17 16.56 3.12
N GLY A 430 14.16 17.08 2.40
CA GLY A 430 14.00 18.13 1.40
C GLY A 430 14.34 19.52 1.91
N ALA A 431 14.80 20.41 1.02
CA ALA A 431 15.19 21.76 1.35
C ALA A 431 13.97 22.70 1.49
N PRO A 432 13.96 23.64 2.44
CA PRO A 432 12.89 24.62 2.56
C PRO A 432 12.89 25.61 1.38
N PRO A 433 11.77 26.33 1.16
CA PRO A 433 11.67 27.32 0.07
C PRO A 433 12.83 28.34 0.09
N GLY A 434 13.44 28.57 -1.07
CA GLY A 434 14.55 29.50 -1.24
C GLY A 434 15.96 28.91 -1.07
N TYR A 435 16.08 27.61 -0.75
CA TYR A 435 17.37 26.91 -0.69
C TYR A 435 17.61 26.07 -1.96
N ILE A 436 18.90 25.88 -2.28
CA ILE A 436 19.30 24.99 -3.39
C ILE A 436 18.81 23.57 -3.10
N GLY A 437 18.13 22.95 -4.09
CA GLY A 437 17.54 21.61 -3.93
C GLY A 437 16.06 21.62 -3.51
N TYR A 438 15.37 22.76 -3.47
CA TYR A 438 13.95 22.85 -3.14
C TYR A 438 13.05 21.98 -4.05
N ASP A 439 13.37 21.88 -5.34
CA ASP A 439 12.59 21.06 -6.29
C ASP A 439 12.81 19.55 -6.15
N SER A 440 13.79 19.13 -5.34
CA SER A 440 14.08 17.72 -5.10
C SER A 440 13.46 17.25 -3.77
N SER A 441 12.61 16.22 -3.84
CA SER A 441 12.12 15.55 -2.63
C SER A 441 13.27 14.85 -1.90
N GLY A 442 13.26 14.89 -0.56
CA GLY A 442 14.24 14.20 0.27
C GLY A 442 14.27 12.67 0.06
N ILE A 443 15.39 12.05 0.42
CA ILE A 443 15.59 10.59 0.24
C ILE A 443 14.50 9.79 0.96
N LEU A 444 14.18 10.16 2.20
CA LEU A 444 13.16 9.50 3.00
C LEU A 444 11.78 9.60 2.34
N HIS A 445 11.45 10.76 1.77
CA HIS A 445 10.21 10.98 1.03
C HIS A 445 10.08 10.06 -0.20
N LYS A 446 11.16 9.95 -0.99
CA LYS A 446 11.18 9.08 -2.17
C LYS A 446 10.94 7.64 -1.78
N LYS A 447 11.64 7.16 -0.77
CA LYS A 447 11.56 5.77 -0.31
C LYS A 447 10.18 5.41 0.28
N LEU A 448 9.59 6.32 1.05
CA LEU A 448 8.24 6.13 1.59
C LEU A 448 7.15 6.17 0.52
N LYS A 449 7.34 6.93 -0.56
CA LYS A 449 6.42 6.91 -1.71
C LYS A 449 6.55 5.64 -2.55
N GLU A 450 7.77 5.12 -2.72
CA GLU A 450 8.03 3.89 -3.48
C GLU A 450 7.41 2.66 -2.81
N SER A 451 7.49 2.58 -1.48
CA SER A 451 6.92 1.48 -0.71
C SER A 451 6.33 2.00 0.60
N PRO A 452 5.02 1.86 0.80
CA PRO A 452 4.35 2.32 2.03
C PRO A 452 4.67 1.51 3.27
N PHE A 453 5.00 0.22 3.11
CA PHE A 453 5.44 -0.67 4.19
C PHE A 453 6.95 -0.88 4.09
N ASN A 454 7.68 -0.28 5.01
CA ASN A 454 9.14 -0.29 5.02
C ASN A 454 9.70 -0.62 6.41
N VAL A 455 10.91 -1.19 6.42
CA VAL A 455 11.80 -1.19 7.59
C VAL A 455 12.83 -0.09 7.37
N ILE A 456 12.81 0.93 8.22
CA ILE A 456 13.69 2.09 8.13
C ILE A 456 14.69 2.05 9.29
N LEU A 457 15.95 2.02 8.95
CA LEU A 457 17.05 1.97 9.90
C LEU A 457 17.77 3.32 9.96
N PHE A 458 17.69 3.99 11.11
CA PHE A 458 18.55 5.11 11.46
C PHE A 458 19.78 4.56 12.21
N ASP A 459 20.90 4.42 11.49
CA ASP A 459 22.08 3.76 12.02
C ASP A 459 23.02 4.78 12.70
N GLU A 460 23.45 4.51 13.95
CA GLU A 460 24.34 5.34 14.77
C GLU A 460 23.81 6.78 14.98
N ILE A 461 22.60 6.89 15.53
CA ILE A 461 21.86 8.17 15.69
C ILE A 461 22.65 9.24 16.46
N GLU A 462 23.57 8.86 17.36
CA GLU A 462 24.42 9.77 18.11
C GLU A 462 25.40 10.59 17.26
N LYS A 463 25.63 10.19 16.00
CA LYS A 463 26.50 10.92 15.06
C LYS A 463 25.76 12.06 14.34
N ALA A 464 24.45 12.04 14.33
CA ALA A 464 23.64 13.03 13.63
C ALA A 464 23.60 14.39 14.35
N HIS A 465 23.31 15.44 13.58
CA HIS A 465 23.03 16.76 14.14
C HIS A 465 21.80 16.70 15.07
N PRO A 466 21.77 17.44 16.19
CA PRO A 466 20.65 17.42 17.14
C PRO A 466 19.27 17.73 16.56
N ASP A 467 19.18 18.49 15.47
CA ASP A 467 17.91 18.81 14.80
C ASP A 467 17.20 17.58 14.20
N ILE A 468 17.91 16.44 14.02
CA ILE A 468 17.30 15.18 13.58
C ILE A 468 16.22 14.69 14.55
N GLN A 469 16.34 15.04 15.84
CA GLN A 469 15.35 14.68 16.84
C GLN A 469 13.96 15.29 16.57
N ASN A 470 13.91 16.46 15.92
CA ASN A 470 12.64 17.09 15.54
C ASN A 470 11.95 16.32 14.40
N ILE A 471 12.75 15.77 13.48
CA ILE A 471 12.23 14.92 12.39
C ILE A 471 11.71 13.60 12.96
N LEU A 472 12.49 12.97 13.84
CA LEU A 472 12.07 11.75 14.54
C LEU A 472 10.78 11.97 15.31
N LEU A 473 10.63 13.10 15.99
CA LEU A 473 9.41 13.42 16.72
C LEU A 473 8.18 13.39 15.79
N ASN A 474 8.24 14.07 14.65
CA ASN A 474 7.14 14.10 13.69
C ASN A 474 6.84 12.71 13.08
N LEU A 475 7.88 11.94 12.76
CA LEU A 475 7.74 10.59 12.22
C LEU A 475 7.12 9.62 13.22
N LEU A 476 7.58 9.65 14.48
CA LEU A 476 7.17 8.69 15.51
C LEU A 476 5.82 9.03 16.14
N ASP A 477 5.41 10.30 16.15
CA ASP A 477 4.14 10.71 16.75
C ASP A 477 2.93 10.31 15.91
N GLY A 478 2.91 10.66 14.66
CA GLY A 478 1.77 10.42 13.78
C GLY A 478 2.10 9.72 12.48
N GLY A 479 3.38 9.37 12.26
CA GLY A 479 3.83 8.78 11.01
C GLY A 479 3.68 9.72 9.80
N ASN A 480 3.55 11.02 10.03
CA ASN A 480 3.37 12.01 8.98
C ASN A 480 4.63 12.87 8.84
N LEU A 481 5.11 13.00 7.63
CA LEU A 481 6.19 13.92 7.29
C LEU A 481 5.69 14.84 6.17
N LEU A 482 5.94 16.15 6.31
CA LEU A 482 5.62 17.11 5.26
C LEU A 482 6.81 17.24 4.31
N ASP A 483 6.54 17.14 3.02
CA ASP A 483 7.56 17.47 2.01
C ASP A 483 7.67 19.00 1.81
N ASN A 484 8.61 19.42 0.98
CA ASN A 484 8.85 20.83 0.67
C ASN A 484 7.64 21.53 0.04
N HIS A 485 6.77 20.79 -0.61
CA HIS A 485 5.53 21.25 -1.24
C HIS A 485 4.32 21.11 -0.32
N GLN A 486 4.54 20.85 1.00
CA GLN A 486 3.51 20.62 2.01
C GLN A 486 2.64 19.37 1.76
N ASN A 487 3.09 18.42 0.93
CA ASN A 487 2.40 17.15 0.80
C ASN A 487 2.71 16.27 2.01
N VAL A 488 1.67 15.66 2.56
CA VAL A 488 1.81 14.72 3.68
C VAL A 488 2.30 13.39 3.15
N ILE A 489 3.46 12.96 3.63
CA ILE A 489 3.99 11.63 3.40
C ILE A 489 3.75 10.79 4.64
N ASN A 490 3.16 9.66 4.45
CA ASN A 490 2.69 8.81 5.53
C ASN A 490 3.64 7.63 5.72
N ALA A 491 4.21 7.52 6.91
CA ALA A 491 5.08 6.44 7.34
C ALA A 491 4.43 5.55 8.43
N LYS A 492 3.11 5.63 8.61
CA LYS A 492 2.37 4.96 9.70
C LYS A 492 2.56 3.45 9.73
N SER A 493 2.82 2.86 8.58
CA SER A 493 3.00 1.41 8.44
C SER A 493 4.47 0.99 8.44
N SER A 494 5.38 1.94 8.59
CA SER A 494 6.81 1.64 8.65
C SER A 494 7.22 1.19 10.05
N ILE A 495 8.24 0.35 10.09
CA ILE A 495 8.93 -0.05 11.31
C ILE A 495 10.23 0.75 11.37
N PHE A 496 10.35 1.61 12.36
CA PHE A 496 11.55 2.39 12.60
C PHE A 496 12.47 1.68 13.57
N ILE A 497 13.70 1.45 13.14
CA ILE A 497 14.76 0.89 13.96
C ILE A 497 15.84 1.96 14.07
N ILE A 498 16.15 2.34 15.30
CA ILE A 498 17.17 3.34 15.61
C ILE A 498 18.29 2.62 16.34
N THR A 499 19.53 2.69 15.86
CA THR A 499 20.67 2.11 16.58
C THR A 499 21.49 3.19 17.26
N THR A 500 22.07 2.84 18.41
CA THR A 500 22.99 3.73 19.14
C THR A 500 24.03 2.95 19.92
N ASN A 501 25.22 3.56 20.06
CA ASN A 501 26.30 3.06 20.90
C ASN A 501 26.46 3.90 22.19
N LEU A 502 25.49 4.77 22.50
CA LEU A 502 25.52 5.61 23.70
C LEU A 502 25.66 4.77 24.97
N GLY A 503 26.51 5.24 25.89
CA GLY A 503 26.72 4.61 27.20
C GLY A 503 27.59 3.36 27.18
N SER A 504 28.00 2.87 26.01
CA SER A 504 28.90 1.69 25.91
C SER A 504 30.35 1.96 26.35
N ARG A 505 30.76 3.23 26.45
CA ARG A 505 32.11 3.62 26.86
C ARG A 505 32.53 3.09 28.24
N ILE A 506 31.58 2.88 29.15
CA ILE A 506 31.84 2.33 30.48
C ILE A 506 32.50 0.94 30.43
N LEU A 507 32.33 0.22 29.32
CA LEU A 507 32.94 -1.09 29.11
C LEU A 507 34.48 -1.01 28.87
N TYR A 508 34.93 0.12 28.38
CA TYR A 508 36.33 0.37 28.02
C TYR A 508 37.10 1.18 29.10
N GLU A 509 36.38 1.74 30.08
CA GLU A 509 36.98 2.46 31.20
C GLU A 509 37.46 1.44 32.24
N LYS A 510 38.77 1.37 32.47
CA LYS A 510 39.32 0.55 33.56
C LYS A 510 38.82 1.10 34.89
N PRO A 511 38.19 0.28 35.76
CA PRO A 511 37.77 0.78 37.07
C PRO A 511 38.97 1.29 37.87
N ILE A 512 38.91 2.57 38.22
CA ILE A 512 39.91 3.20 39.10
C ILE A 512 39.54 2.80 40.54
N GLY A 513 40.26 1.80 41.09
CA GLY A 513 40.08 1.35 42.47
C GLY A 513 39.70 -0.12 42.60
N PHE A 514 39.69 -0.64 43.83
CA PHE A 514 39.41 -2.04 44.23
C PHE A 514 37.92 -2.47 43.96
N ALA A 515 37.34 -2.16 42.84
CA ALA A 515 35.93 -2.41 42.59
C ALA A 515 35.70 -3.62 41.66
N SER A 516 34.89 -4.47 42.19
CA SER A 516 34.15 -5.58 41.64
C SER A 516 33.87 -5.49 40.12
N LYS A 517 33.82 -6.64 39.44
CA LYS A 517 33.35 -6.81 38.06
C LYS A 517 32.06 -5.98 37.82
N ILE A 518 32.11 -5.08 36.82
CA ILE A 518 30.94 -4.28 36.40
C ILE A 518 29.78 -5.24 36.12
N SER A 519 28.68 -5.07 36.82
CA SER A 519 27.52 -5.94 36.63
C SER A 519 26.76 -5.59 35.35
N HIS A 520 26.02 -6.56 34.77
CA HIS A 520 25.13 -6.29 33.63
C HIS A 520 24.12 -5.15 33.92
N LYS A 521 23.66 -5.03 35.18
CA LYS A 521 22.77 -3.95 35.61
C LYS A 521 23.43 -2.57 35.55
N ASP A 522 24.72 -2.47 35.89
CA ASP A 522 25.44 -1.20 35.84
C ASP A 522 25.63 -0.73 34.41
N ILE A 523 25.87 -1.64 33.48
CA ILE A 523 25.98 -1.37 32.05
C ILE A 523 24.63 -0.86 31.53
N GLN A 524 23.55 -1.56 31.82
CA GLN A 524 22.21 -1.18 31.42
C GLN A 524 21.84 0.21 31.95
N ASN A 525 22.09 0.47 33.24
CA ASN A 525 21.82 1.77 33.86
C ASN A 525 22.64 2.90 33.20
N SER A 526 23.89 2.65 32.84
CA SER A 526 24.73 3.62 32.14
C SER A 526 24.21 3.95 30.75
N ILE A 527 23.80 2.92 30.01
CA ILE A 527 23.18 3.07 28.69
C ILE A 527 21.92 3.91 28.80
N TYR A 528 20.99 3.58 29.73
CA TYR A 528 19.77 4.34 29.95
C TYR A 528 20.04 5.80 30.30
N LYS A 529 20.95 6.09 31.22
CA LYS A 529 21.32 7.45 31.58
C LYS A 529 21.88 8.24 30.40
N SER A 530 22.69 7.60 29.57
CA SER A 530 23.28 8.22 28.37
C SER A 530 22.22 8.52 27.31
N ILE A 531 21.26 7.62 27.11
CA ILE A 531 20.11 7.80 26.23
C ILE A 531 19.25 8.98 26.72
N GLN A 532 18.92 9.03 28.02
CA GLN A 532 18.15 10.12 28.62
C GLN A 532 18.85 11.49 28.52
N LYS A 533 20.18 11.51 28.52
CA LYS A 533 20.96 12.73 28.34
C LYS A 533 21.00 13.21 26.88
N TYR A 534 20.97 12.28 25.92
CA TYR A 534 21.08 12.59 24.49
C TYR A 534 19.73 12.97 23.89
N PHE A 535 18.70 12.18 24.14
CA PHE A 535 17.38 12.39 23.56
C PHE A 535 16.52 13.34 24.38
N LYS A 536 15.74 14.18 23.68
CA LYS A 536 14.70 14.98 24.32
C LYS A 536 13.63 14.06 24.93
N PRO A 537 13.05 14.40 26.10
CA PRO A 537 12.00 13.57 26.73
C PRO A 537 10.81 13.28 25.82
N GLU A 538 10.45 14.23 24.95
CA GLU A 538 9.33 14.09 24.02
C GLU A 538 9.61 12.98 22.97
N VAL A 539 10.84 12.87 22.48
CA VAL A 539 11.24 11.82 21.54
C VAL A 539 11.25 10.47 22.22
N LEU A 540 11.80 10.38 23.44
CA LEU A 540 11.80 9.13 24.22
C LEU A 540 10.38 8.65 24.52
N GLY A 541 9.44 9.57 24.79
CA GLY A 541 8.03 9.24 25.00
C GLY A 541 7.31 8.68 23.75
N ARG A 542 7.93 8.80 22.57
CA ARG A 542 7.39 8.27 21.30
C ARG A 542 8.05 6.99 20.86
N ILE A 543 9.18 6.63 21.43
CA ILE A 543 9.86 5.35 21.18
C ILE A 543 9.10 4.25 21.93
N ASP A 544 8.67 3.23 21.23
CA ASP A 544 7.87 2.15 21.80
C ASP A 544 8.67 1.27 22.76
N LYS A 545 9.92 1.01 22.40
CA LYS A 545 10.80 0.21 23.26
C LYS A 545 12.27 0.57 23.04
N ILE A 546 12.97 0.69 24.16
CA ILE A 546 14.44 0.70 24.19
C ILE A 546 14.89 -0.72 24.48
N VAL A 547 15.59 -1.33 23.55
CA VAL A 547 16.11 -2.70 23.65
C VAL A 547 17.62 -2.64 23.84
N ILE A 548 18.12 -3.25 24.90
CA ILE A 548 19.53 -3.22 25.24
C ILE A 548 20.21 -4.51 24.79
N PHE A 549 21.23 -4.35 23.96
CA PHE A 549 22.13 -5.40 23.53
C PHE A 549 23.30 -5.49 24.51
N ASN A 550 23.51 -6.67 25.06
CA ASN A 550 24.59 -6.92 26.01
C ASN A 550 25.94 -7.11 25.30
N PRO A 551 27.07 -6.84 26.00
CA PRO A 551 28.38 -7.23 25.51
C PRO A 551 28.47 -8.74 25.25
N LEU A 552 29.16 -9.13 24.19
CA LEU A 552 29.34 -10.52 23.81
C LEU A 552 30.41 -11.21 24.65
N GLY A 553 30.11 -12.39 25.18
CA GLY A 553 31.08 -13.26 25.82
C GLY A 553 31.99 -13.97 24.79
N ILE A 554 33.14 -14.46 25.22
CA ILE A 554 34.12 -15.17 24.39
C ILE A 554 33.48 -16.33 23.62
N ASP A 555 32.69 -17.17 24.30
CA ASP A 555 32.03 -18.31 23.69
C ASP A 555 31.01 -17.90 22.60
N THR A 556 30.35 -16.78 22.81
CA THR A 556 29.42 -16.21 21.83
C THR A 556 30.15 -15.67 20.59
N ILE A 557 31.25 -14.97 20.80
CA ILE A 557 32.13 -14.47 19.71
C ILE A 557 32.65 -15.65 18.89
N ARG A 558 33.11 -16.72 19.55
CA ARG A 558 33.55 -17.95 18.88
C ARG A 558 32.45 -18.55 17.99
N LYS A 559 31.24 -18.68 18.49
CA LYS A 559 30.10 -19.17 17.69
C LYS A 559 29.83 -18.29 16.46
N ILE A 560 29.86 -16.97 16.63
CA ILE A 560 29.64 -16.01 15.54
C ILE A 560 30.71 -16.18 14.45
N VAL A 561 31.98 -16.26 14.84
CA VAL A 561 33.13 -16.42 13.92
C VAL A 561 33.01 -17.75 13.16
N ILE A 562 32.72 -18.86 13.84
CA ILE A 562 32.57 -20.16 13.22
C ILE A 562 31.40 -20.15 12.21
N THR A 563 30.25 -19.60 12.60
CA THR A 563 29.08 -19.47 11.71
C THR A 563 29.41 -18.63 10.46
N HIS A 564 30.20 -17.56 10.63
CA HIS A 564 30.64 -16.70 9.52
C HIS A 564 31.59 -17.44 8.57
N ILE A 565 32.57 -18.16 9.11
CA ILE A 565 33.51 -18.98 8.34
C ILE A 565 32.76 -20.04 7.54
N ASN A 566 31.80 -20.76 8.16
CA ASN A 566 31.01 -21.78 7.50
C ASN A 566 30.23 -21.19 6.30
N LYS A 567 29.58 -20.05 6.47
CA LYS A 567 28.86 -19.36 5.39
C LYS A 567 29.77 -18.99 4.21
N ILE A 568 30.98 -18.50 4.47
CA ILE A 568 31.92 -18.15 3.41
C ILE A 568 32.43 -19.41 2.72
N ALA A 569 32.75 -20.46 3.48
CA ALA A 569 33.23 -21.71 2.94
C ALA A 569 32.19 -22.40 2.05
N GLU A 570 30.92 -22.39 2.43
CA GLU A 570 29.79 -22.84 1.58
C GLU A 570 29.70 -22.04 0.28
N GLN A 571 29.86 -20.71 0.34
CA GLN A 571 29.86 -19.85 -0.85
C GLN A 571 31.01 -20.14 -1.79
N LEU A 572 32.15 -20.55 -1.25
CA LEU A 572 33.34 -20.97 -2.00
C LEU A 572 33.26 -22.43 -2.50
N GLY A 573 32.21 -23.18 -2.14
CA GLY A 573 32.03 -24.58 -2.54
C GLY A 573 32.96 -25.54 -1.82
N ILE A 574 33.43 -25.21 -0.61
CA ILE A 574 34.31 -26.04 0.19
C ILE A 574 33.47 -27.13 0.89
N GLU A 575 33.91 -28.39 0.81
CA GLU A 575 33.24 -29.52 1.47
C GLU A 575 33.28 -29.42 2.99
N GLU A 576 32.21 -29.80 3.70
CA GLU A 576 32.06 -29.68 5.17
C GLU A 576 33.24 -30.29 5.95
N ASP A 577 33.76 -31.44 5.52
CA ASP A 577 34.88 -32.09 6.17
C ASP A 577 36.16 -31.23 6.16
N LYS A 578 36.38 -30.52 5.04
CA LYS A 578 37.54 -29.61 4.89
C LYS A 578 37.34 -28.33 5.68
N ILE A 579 36.11 -27.88 5.89
CA ILE A 579 35.82 -26.68 6.70
C ILE A 579 36.26 -26.92 8.15
N THR A 580 35.99 -28.11 8.68
CA THR A 580 36.40 -28.48 10.03
C THR A 580 37.92 -28.52 10.21
N GLU A 581 38.64 -29.03 9.19
CA GLU A 581 40.11 -28.99 9.19
C GLU A 581 40.64 -27.56 9.16
N ILE A 582 40.08 -26.70 8.33
CA ILE A 582 40.48 -25.29 8.20
C ILE A 582 40.21 -24.54 9.51
N ILE A 583 39.08 -24.75 10.16
CA ILE A 583 38.75 -24.13 11.45
C ILE A 583 39.73 -24.56 12.53
N ASN A 584 40.22 -25.79 12.51
CA ASN A 584 41.22 -26.28 13.44
C ASN A 584 42.64 -25.74 13.13
N GLU A 585 42.97 -25.49 11.86
CA GLU A 585 44.22 -24.83 11.45
C GLU A 585 44.26 -23.35 11.86
N ILE A 586 43.06 -22.68 11.89
CA ILE A 586 42.94 -21.33 12.42
C ILE A 586 42.86 -21.40 13.94
N ASP A 587 43.89 -20.98 14.66
CA ASP A 587 43.88 -20.89 16.12
C ASP A 587 42.91 -19.77 16.58
N LEU A 588 41.60 -20.07 16.46
CA LEU A 588 40.52 -19.11 16.76
C LEU A 588 40.59 -18.61 18.20
N ASP A 589 40.99 -19.46 19.16
CA ASP A 589 41.07 -19.07 20.56
C ASP A 589 42.14 -18.04 20.79
N LYS A 590 43.29 -18.19 20.14
CA LYS A 590 44.36 -17.22 20.17
C LYS A 590 43.94 -15.89 19.51
N ILE A 591 43.34 -15.95 18.34
CA ILE A 591 42.81 -14.76 17.63
C ILE A 591 41.82 -14.02 18.51
N ILE A 592 40.85 -14.74 19.12
CA ILE A 592 39.81 -14.12 19.94
C ILE A 592 40.40 -13.50 21.20
N GLN A 593 41.32 -14.19 21.91
CA GLN A 593 41.93 -13.68 23.14
C GLN A 593 42.83 -12.46 22.91
N GLU A 594 43.66 -12.49 21.89
CA GLU A 594 44.53 -11.37 21.54
C GLU A 594 43.70 -10.12 21.18
N ASN A 595 42.65 -10.29 20.36
CA ASN A 595 41.87 -9.17 19.87
C ASN A 595 40.85 -8.63 20.89
N ILE A 596 40.34 -9.46 21.81
CA ILE A 596 39.54 -8.97 22.96
C ILE A 596 40.38 -8.13 23.89
N ASN A 597 41.65 -8.49 24.12
CA ASN A 597 42.56 -7.68 24.92
C ASN A 597 42.84 -6.30 24.30
N GLU A 598 42.73 -6.17 22.99
CA GLU A 598 42.81 -4.93 22.23
C GLU A 598 41.49 -4.18 22.10
N ASN A 599 40.42 -4.64 22.76
CA ASN A 599 39.06 -4.09 22.71
C ASN A 599 38.43 -4.07 21.30
N LEU A 600 38.78 -5.01 20.43
CA LEU A 600 38.20 -5.14 19.10
C LEU A 600 36.78 -5.72 19.17
N SER A 601 35.94 -5.28 18.26
CA SER A 601 34.54 -5.76 18.15
C SER A 601 34.47 -7.16 17.50
N ALA A 602 33.36 -7.88 17.67
CA ALA A 602 33.12 -9.16 16.99
C ALA A 602 33.27 -9.02 15.45
N ARG A 603 32.90 -7.86 14.88
CA ARG A 603 33.08 -7.56 13.45
C ARG A 603 34.54 -7.53 13.03
N ASP A 604 35.40 -6.95 13.86
CA ASP A 604 36.85 -6.89 13.58
C ASP A 604 37.44 -8.29 13.66
N ILE A 605 37.08 -9.07 14.66
CA ILE A 605 37.51 -10.46 14.83
C ILE A 605 37.04 -11.33 13.63
N MET A 606 35.82 -11.17 13.16
CA MET A 606 35.32 -11.86 11.94
C MET A 606 36.19 -11.54 10.71
N ARG A 607 36.55 -10.26 10.50
CA ARG A 607 37.42 -9.85 9.38
C ARG A 607 38.81 -10.48 9.45
N ILE A 608 39.37 -10.59 10.65
CA ILE A 608 40.66 -11.24 10.85
C ILE A 608 40.56 -12.73 10.53
N ALA A 609 39.55 -13.39 11.03
CA ALA A 609 39.30 -14.82 10.77
C ALA A 609 39.04 -15.10 9.27
N GLU A 610 38.30 -14.22 8.60
CA GLU A 610 38.04 -14.28 7.16
C GLU A 610 39.36 -14.16 6.36
N LYS A 611 40.23 -13.23 6.73
CA LYS A 611 41.55 -13.09 6.09
C LYS A 611 42.38 -14.38 6.23
N HIS A 612 42.42 -14.97 7.42
CA HIS A 612 43.13 -16.23 7.65
C HIS A 612 42.50 -17.39 6.83
N LEU A 613 41.17 -17.44 6.71
CA LEU A 613 40.50 -18.40 5.85
C LEU A 613 40.93 -18.25 4.39
N MET A 614 40.94 -17.01 3.86
CA MET A 614 41.32 -16.72 2.49
C MET A 614 42.79 -17.06 2.24
N ASP A 615 43.67 -16.77 3.20
CA ASP A 615 45.09 -17.14 3.09
C ASP A 615 45.29 -18.65 2.99
N ILE A 616 44.55 -19.44 3.78
CA ILE A 616 44.61 -20.93 3.73
C ILE A 616 44.05 -21.47 2.42
N VAL A 617 42.90 -20.96 1.97
CA VAL A 617 42.22 -21.39 0.73
C VAL A 617 43.05 -20.99 -0.51
N SER A 618 43.76 -19.87 -0.49
CA SER A 618 44.61 -19.43 -1.61
C SER A 618 45.92 -20.24 -1.74
N ILE A 619 46.31 -20.96 -0.71
CA ILE A 619 47.54 -21.79 -0.70
C ILE A 619 47.23 -23.25 -1.07
N LYS A 620 45.99 -23.70 -0.89
CA LYS A 620 45.52 -25.04 -1.26
C LYS A 620 44.76 -25.01 -2.61
#